data_62317bb52a36bb09ab5a9177db3373a2
#
_entry.id   62317bb52a36bb09ab5a9177db3373a2
#
_cell.length_a   1.000
_cell.length_b   1.000
_cell.length_c   1.000
_cell.angle_alpha   90.00
_cell.angle_beta   90.00
_cell.angle_gamma   90.00
#
_symmetry.space_group_name_H-M   'P 1'
#
loop_
_entity.id
_entity.type
_entity.pdbx_description
1 polymer ?
#
loop_
_entity_poly.entity_id
_entity_poly.type
_entity_poly.pdbx_seq_one_letter_code
_entity_poly.pdbx_strand_id
1 'polypeptide(L)'
;VGINGAGKSTLLKVLIGKLAADDGVVTWAKGASIGYLAQHQDLEGAETIYDALLEVKKPVIQMEARIRSLELEMKSASGDELEAKLSEYSRLNHEFEMADGYSYQSEITGVLKGLGFTEDEFSKPITALSGGQKTRVSLGKLLLTKPDILLLDEPTNHLDITSKEILESALNRYTGTVLYVSHDRYFINRTATRILDLTNGSFINYIGNYDYYLEKKETNERAYL
;
A
#
# COMPACT_ATOMS: atom_id res chain seq x y z
N VAL A 1 -1.16 -2.84 19.15
CA VAL A 1 -0.93 -4.09 19.88
C VAL A 1 -2.14 -4.44 20.75
N GLY A 2 -2.16 -5.57 21.45
CA GLY A 2 -3.25 -6.06 22.28
C GLY A 2 -3.37 -7.57 22.17
N ILE A 3 -4.10 -8.20 23.12
CA ILE A 3 -4.32 -9.64 23.14
C ILE A 3 -5.09 -10.14 21.90
N ASN A 4 -5.01 -11.47 21.65
CA ASN A 4 -5.81 -12.07 20.59
C ASN A 4 -7.30 -11.91 20.90
N GLY A 5 -8.08 -11.58 19.88
CA GLY A 5 -9.53 -11.30 20.05
C GLY A 5 -9.87 -9.89 20.55
N ALA A 6 -8.91 -9.01 20.81
CA ALA A 6 -9.18 -7.63 21.25
C ALA A 6 -9.86 -6.73 20.19
N GLY A 7 -10.06 -7.22 18.95
CA GLY A 7 -10.73 -6.47 17.90
C GLY A 7 -9.81 -5.67 16.97
N LYS A 8 -8.48 -5.92 17.00
CA LYS A 8 -7.50 -5.17 16.19
C LYS A 8 -7.80 -5.21 14.68
N SER A 9 -7.94 -6.41 14.09
CA SER A 9 -8.28 -6.58 12.66
C SER A 9 -9.70 -6.10 12.36
N THR A 10 -10.62 -6.22 13.33
CA THR A 10 -11.98 -5.66 13.22
C THR A 10 -11.93 -4.15 13.08
N LEU A 11 -11.12 -3.47 13.90
CA LEU A 11 -10.90 -2.04 13.82
C LEU A 11 -10.38 -1.64 12.44
N LEU A 12 -9.35 -2.33 11.90
CA LEU A 12 -8.86 -2.02 10.54
C LEU A 12 -9.97 -2.15 9.49
N LYS A 13 -10.83 -3.19 9.59
CA LYS A 13 -11.96 -3.39 8.67
C LYS A 13 -13.03 -2.30 8.80
N VAL A 14 -13.26 -1.79 10.01
CA VAL A 14 -14.15 -0.64 10.24
C VAL A 14 -13.55 0.63 9.63
N LEU A 15 -12.25 0.88 9.84
CA LEU A 15 -11.56 2.02 9.30
C LEU A 15 -11.65 2.11 7.76
N ILE A 16 -11.58 0.98 7.06
CA ILE A 16 -11.71 0.93 5.59
C ILE A 16 -13.16 0.79 5.08
N GLY A 17 -14.15 0.81 5.98
CA GLY A 17 -15.57 0.70 5.62
C GLY A 17 -16.03 -0.71 5.22
N LYS A 18 -15.21 -1.76 5.46
CA LYS A 18 -15.60 -3.17 5.22
C LYS A 18 -16.55 -3.71 6.29
N LEU A 19 -16.56 -3.10 7.47
CA LEU A 19 -17.51 -3.37 8.54
C LEU A 19 -18.09 -2.05 9.03
N ALA A 20 -19.39 -2.06 9.37
CA ALA A 20 -20.01 -0.93 10.05
C ALA A 20 -19.50 -0.86 11.50
N ALA A 21 -19.34 0.35 12.02
CA ALA A 21 -19.14 0.55 13.46
C ALA A 21 -20.47 0.35 14.19
N ASP A 22 -20.45 -0.29 15.37
CA ASP A 22 -21.64 -0.42 16.22
C ASP A 22 -22.04 0.94 16.80
N ASP A 23 -21.05 1.81 17.06
CA ASP A 23 -21.23 3.19 17.51
C ASP A 23 -20.03 4.06 17.08
N GLY A 24 -20.22 5.39 17.06
CA GLY A 24 -19.19 6.33 16.68
C GLY A 24 -19.11 6.60 15.17
N VAL A 25 -18.13 7.42 14.78
CA VAL A 25 -17.92 7.87 13.39
C VAL A 25 -16.45 7.74 13.01
N VAL A 26 -16.19 7.18 11.84
CA VAL A 26 -14.87 7.21 11.20
C VAL A 26 -14.80 8.42 10.27
N THR A 27 -13.84 9.30 10.48
CA THR A 27 -13.65 10.48 9.64
C THR A 27 -12.20 10.53 9.16
N TRP A 28 -12.03 10.68 7.86
CA TRP A 28 -10.73 10.87 7.22
C TRP A 28 -10.57 12.33 6.77
N ALA A 29 -9.34 12.79 6.70
CA ALA A 29 -9.05 14.08 6.10
C ALA A 29 -9.55 14.10 4.64
N LYS A 30 -10.13 15.23 4.21
CA LYS A 30 -10.66 15.36 2.84
C LYS A 30 -9.55 15.12 1.82
N GLY A 31 -9.77 14.16 0.92
CA GLY A 31 -8.82 13.79 -0.13
C GLY A 31 -7.74 12.80 0.30
N ALA A 32 -7.68 12.38 1.57
CA ALA A 32 -6.71 11.36 1.99
C ALA A 32 -6.99 10.02 1.31
N SER A 33 -5.95 9.47 0.72
CA SER A 33 -5.95 8.15 0.06
C SER A 33 -5.51 7.06 1.04
N ILE A 34 -6.20 5.92 1.03
CA ILE A 34 -5.97 4.81 1.97
C ILE A 34 -5.64 3.55 1.20
N GLY A 35 -4.49 2.96 1.51
CA GLY A 35 -4.11 1.63 1.05
C GLY A 35 -4.31 0.59 2.16
N TYR A 36 -4.84 -0.58 1.83
CA TYR A 36 -5.06 -1.66 2.79
C TYR A 36 -4.45 -2.96 2.31
N LEU A 37 -3.58 -3.55 3.14
CA LEU A 37 -3.01 -4.87 2.95
C LEU A 37 -3.69 -5.85 3.91
N ALA A 38 -4.53 -6.74 3.37
CA ALA A 38 -5.18 -7.78 4.14
C ALA A 38 -4.21 -8.92 4.48
N GLN A 39 -4.51 -9.68 5.51
CA GLN A 39 -3.75 -10.87 5.91
C GLN A 39 -3.69 -11.93 4.78
N HIS A 40 -4.75 -12.09 4.01
CA HIS A 40 -4.78 -12.94 2.83
C HIS A 40 -4.81 -12.08 1.57
N GLN A 41 -3.89 -12.35 0.67
CA GLN A 41 -3.69 -11.58 -0.56
C GLN A 41 -4.33 -12.29 -1.74
N ASP A 42 -5.16 -11.56 -2.45
CA ASP A 42 -5.72 -11.99 -3.72
C ASP A 42 -5.02 -11.23 -4.86
N LEU A 43 -4.32 -11.99 -5.71
CA LEU A 43 -3.60 -11.48 -6.89
C LEU A 43 -4.27 -12.01 -8.16
N GLU A 44 -5.62 -12.18 -8.14
CA GLU A 44 -6.37 -12.65 -9.28
C GLU A 44 -6.18 -11.72 -10.49
N GLY A 45 -6.15 -12.33 -11.68
CA GLY A 45 -6.14 -11.63 -12.95
C GLY A 45 -4.77 -11.25 -13.50
N ALA A 46 -3.70 -11.31 -12.73
CA ALA A 46 -2.34 -11.08 -13.23
C ALA A 46 -1.64 -12.40 -13.56
N GLU A 47 -0.93 -12.45 -14.69
CA GLU A 47 -0.19 -13.63 -15.11
C GLU A 47 1.18 -13.69 -14.42
N THR A 48 1.90 -12.57 -14.40
CA THR A 48 3.26 -12.47 -13.85
C THR A 48 3.35 -11.44 -12.73
N ILE A 49 4.50 -11.45 -12.03
CA ILE A 49 4.81 -10.42 -11.01
C ILE A 49 4.75 -9.01 -11.61
N TYR A 50 5.34 -8.82 -12.79
CA TYR A 50 5.35 -7.52 -13.45
C TYR A 50 3.94 -7.07 -13.84
N ASP A 51 3.12 -7.98 -14.39
CA ASP A 51 1.74 -7.69 -14.79
C ASP A 51 0.88 -7.27 -13.59
N ALA A 52 1.10 -7.89 -12.42
CA ALA A 52 0.40 -7.52 -11.21
C ALA A 52 0.62 -6.05 -10.82
N LEU A 53 1.84 -5.55 -10.97
CA LEU A 53 2.13 -4.14 -10.70
C LEU A 53 1.70 -3.23 -11.85
N LEU A 54 1.81 -3.71 -13.10
CA LEU A 54 1.37 -2.99 -14.30
C LEU A 54 -0.14 -2.68 -14.26
N GLU A 55 -0.94 -3.54 -13.64
CA GLU A 55 -2.38 -3.30 -13.45
C GLU A 55 -2.67 -1.98 -12.72
N VAL A 56 -1.84 -1.61 -11.75
CA VAL A 56 -1.99 -0.34 -11.02
C VAL A 56 -1.81 0.86 -11.95
N LYS A 57 -1.02 0.71 -13.01
CA LYS A 57 -0.71 1.75 -13.99
C LYS A 57 -1.63 1.72 -15.23
N LYS A 58 -2.66 0.84 -15.26
CA LYS A 58 -3.63 0.80 -16.38
C LYS A 58 -4.19 2.17 -16.77
N PRO A 59 -4.58 3.08 -15.85
CA PRO A 59 -5.06 4.39 -16.26
C PRO A 59 -4.02 5.20 -17.04
N VAL A 60 -2.77 5.17 -16.63
CA VAL A 60 -1.65 5.85 -17.29
C VAL A 60 -1.38 5.26 -18.67
N ILE A 61 -1.40 3.93 -18.79
CA ILE A 61 -1.22 3.21 -20.05
C ILE A 61 -2.35 3.53 -21.04
N GLN A 62 -3.59 3.62 -20.54
CA GLN A 62 -4.74 3.99 -21.35
C GLN A 62 -4.65 5.45 -21.86
N MET A 63 -4.18 6.37 -21.01
CA MET A 63 -3.90 7.75 -21.43
C MET A 63 -2.84 7.80 -22.53
N GLU A 64 -1.73 7.08 -22.38
CA GLU A 64 -0.67 6.98 -23.39
C GLU A 64 -1.20 6.44 -24.72
N ALA A 65 -1.99 5.37 -24.69
CA ALA A 65 -2.59 4.79 -25.87
C ALA A 65 -3.55 5.77 -26.56
N ARG A 66 -4.35 6.51 -25.78
CA ARG A 66 -5.28 7.51 -26.33
C ARG A 66 -4.55 8.71 -26.94
N ILE A 67 -3.47 9.18 -26.30
CA ILE A 67 -2.61 10.24 -26.83
C ILE A 67 -2.06 9.84 -28.21
N ARG A 68 -1.50 8.62 -28.33
CA ARG A 68 -0.99 8.09 -29.60
C ARG A 68 -2.08 7.95 -30.67
N SER A 69 -3.30 7.52 -30.28
CA SER A 69 -4.44 7.45 -31.19
C SER A 69 -4.81 8.84 -31.71
N LEU A 70 -4.87 9.84 -30.84
CA LEU A 70 -5.16 11.22 -31.21
C LEU A 70 -4.12 11.80 -32.16
N GLU A 71 -2.84 11.51 -32.01
CA GLU A 71 -1.77 11.91 -32.92
C GLU A 71 -1.98 11.38 -34.36
N LEU A 72 -2.51 10.15 -34.46
CA LEU A 72 -2.85 9.59 -35.76
C LEU A 72 -4.13 10.18 -36.36
N GLU A 73 -5.17 10.33 -35.53
CA GLU A 73 -6.47 10.86 -35.94
C GLU A 73 -6.38 12.33 -36.43
N MET A 74 -5.57 13.14 -35.74
CA MET A 74 -5.35 14.55 -36.10
C MET A 74 -4.73 14.74 -37.49
N LYS A 75 -4.01 13.73 -38.01
CA LYS A 75 -3.41 13.82 -39.37
C LYS A 75 -4.45 13.93 -40.49
N SER A 76 -5.65 13.41 -40.25
CA SER A 76 -6.75 13.41 -41.23
C SER A 76 -7.92 14.31 -40.87
N ALA A 77 -7.94 14.85 -39.63
CA ALA A 77 -9.00 15.72 -39.15
C ALA A 77 -8.83 17.15 -39.63
N SER A 78 -9.94 17.90 -39.77
CA SER A 78 -9.94 19.32 -40.15
C SER A 78 -11.09 20.07 -39.47
N GLY A 79 -11.02 21.40 -39.43
CA GLY A 79 -12.07 22.25 -38.86
C GLY A 79 -12.34 21.95 -37.39
N ASP A 80 -13.62 21.98 -37.01
CA ASP A 80 -14.07 21.76 -35.60
C ASP A 80 -13.63 20.42 -35.01
N GLU A 81 -13.55 19.39 -35.86
CA GLU A 81 -13.08 18.06 -35.40
C GLU A 81 -11.61 18.10 -34.99
N LEU A 82 -10.76 18.80 -35.76
CA LEU A 82 -9.35 18.96 -35.40
C LEU A 82 -9.19 19.77 -34.11
N GLU A 83 -9.97 20.82 -33.92
CA GLU A 83 -9.93 21.64 -32.70
C GLU A 83 -10.34 20.85 -31.47
N ALA A 84 -11.39 20.02 -31.55
CA ALA A 84 -11.82 19.14 -30.47
C ALA A 84 -10.72 18.13 -30.11
N LYS A 85 -10.07 17.50 -31.10
CA LYS A 85 -8.99 16.53 -30.90
C LYS A 85 -7.73 17.18 -30.27
N LEU A 86 -7.39 18.41 -30.72
CA LEU A 86 -6.28 19.17 -30.13
C LEU A 86 -6.53 19.52 -28.66
N SER A 87 -7.77 19.89 -28.32
CA SER A 87 -8.16 20.14 -26.91
C SER A 87 -8.04 18.90 -26.06
N GLU A 88 -8.55 17.74 -26.51
CA GLU A 88 -8.44 16.46 -25.83
C GLU A 88 -6.97 16.04 -25.67
N TYR A 89 -6.17 16.16 -26.71
CA TYR A 89 -4.74 15.85 -26.71
C TYR A 89 -3.98 16.69 -25.69
N SER A 90 -4.21 18.00 -25.65
CA SER A 90 -3.56 18.90 -24.69
C SER A 90 -3.92 18.53 -23.24
N ARG A 91 -5.19 18.26 -22.97
CA ARG A 91 -5.67 17.85 -21.64
C ARG A 91 -5.04 16.53 -21.20
N LEU A 92 -5.07 15.50 -22.06
CA LEU A 92 -4.51 14.19 -21.74
C LEU A 92 -2.99 14.21 -21.55
N ASN A 93 -2.25 15.01 -22.35
CA ASN A 93 -0.81 15.16 -22.11
C ASN A 93 -0.52 15.78 -20.76
N HIS A 94 -1.27 16.80 -20.35
CA HIS A 94 -1.12 17.40 -19.04
C HIS A 94 -1.44 16.40 -17.92
N GLU A 95 -2.54 15.66 -18.04
CA GLU A 95 -2.90 14.60 -17.05
C GLU A 95 -1.83 13.49 -16.99
N PHE A 96 -1.27 13.11 -18.14
CA PHE A 96 -0.21 12.10 -18.24
C PHE A 96 1.10 12.55 -17.58
N GLU A 97 1.49 13.82 -17.78
CA GLU A 97 2.63 14.43 -17.12
C GLU A 97 2.42 14.51 -15.60
N MET A 98 1.24 14.96 -15.14
CA MET A 98 0.90 15.04 -13.72
C MET A 98 0.87 13.66 -13.03
N ALA A 99 0.60 12.61 -13.80
CA ALA A 99 0.63 11.22 -13.32
C ALA A 99 2.02 10.56 -13.41
N ASP A 100 3.10 11.32 -13.69
CA ASP A 100 4.44 10.81 -13.94
C ASP A 100 4.46 9.72 -15.05
N GLY A 101 3.65 9.91 -16.10
CA GLY A 101 3.35 8.90 -17.10
C GLY A 101 4.58 8.37 -17.86
N TYR A 102 5.63 9.16 -18.00
CA TYR A 102 6.87 8.73 -18.66
C TYR A 102 7.73 7.79 -17.81
N SER A 103 7.49 7.71 -16.51
CA SER A 103 8.35 6.98 -15.56
C SER A 103 7.72 5.69 -15.00
N TYR A 104 6.48 5.35 -15.34
CA TYR A 104 5.77 4.24 -14.70
C TYR A 104 6.49 2.90 -14.80
N GLN A 105 7.19 2.61 -15.90
CA GLN A 105 7.96 1.37 -16.06
C GLN A 105 9.16 1.33 -15.11
N SER A 106 9.85 2.47 -14.97
CA SER A 106 10.97 2.60 -14.03
C SER A 106 10.50 2.54 -12.57
N GLU A 107 9.33 3.10 -12.26
CA GLU A 107 8.72 2.99 -10.93
C GLU A 107 8.39 1.54 -10.58
N ILE A 108 7.76 0.78 -11.51
CA ILE A 108 7.45 -0.64 -11.30
C ILE A 108 8.74 -1.42 -11.04
N THR A 109 9.76 -1.23 -11.89
CA THR A 109 11.06 -1.87 -11.75
C THR A 109 11.72 -1.52 -10.42
N GLY A 110 11.70 -0.24 -10.04
CA GLY A 110 12.27 0.24 -8.78
C GLY A 110 11.58 -0.35 -7.56
N VAL A 111 10.25 -0.42 -7.57
CA VAL A 111 9.47 -1.03 -6.48
C VAL A 111 9.76 -2.53 -6.39
N LEU A 112 9.76 -3.27 -7.50
CA LEU A 112 10.06 -4.70 -7.50
C LEU A 112 11.47 -5.00 -6.96
N LYS A 113 12.49 -4.25 -7.42
CA LYS A 113 13.86 -4.36 -6.89
C LYS A 113 13.93 -4.00 -5.40
N GLY A 114 13.25 -2.94 -4.99
CA GLY A 114 13.15 -2.55 -3.58
C GLY A 114 12.48 -3.60 -2.69
N LEU A 115 11.64 -4.44 -3.28
CA LEU A 115 10.99 -5.59 -2.63
C LEU A 115 11.77 -6.91 -2.82
N GLY A 116 13.01 -6.84 -3.29
CA GLY A 116 13.93 -7.97 -3.38
C GLY A 116 13.64 -8.95 -4.50
N PHE A 117 12.97 -8.51 -5.57
CA PHE A 117 12.84 -9.30 -6.81
C PHE A 117 13.94 -8.93 -7.79
N THR A 118 14.54 -9.93 -8.43
CA THR A 118 15.48 -9.75 -9.52
C THR A 118 14.74 -9.61 -10.85
N GLU A 119 15.38 -9.03 -11.87
CA GLU A 119 14.71 -8.78 -13.16
C GLU A 119 14.24 -10.05 -13.86
N ASP A 120 14.98 -11.14 -13.72
CA ASP A 120 14.61 -12.47 -14.22
C ASP A 120 13.40 -13.07 -13.51
N GLU A 121 13.09 -12.62 -12.29
CA GLU A 121 11.88 -13.04 -11.58
C GLU A 121 10.63 -12.26 -11.99
N PHE A 122 10.74 -11.14 -12.69
CA PHE A 122 9.59 -10.31 -13.06
C PHE A 122 8.56 -11.05 -13.92
N SER A 123 9.02 -11.98 -14.77
CA SER A 123 8.17 -12.85 -15.61
C SER A 123 7.66 -14.09 -14.88
N LYS A 124 7.97 -14.26 -13.60
CA LYS A 124 7.54 -15.43 -12.83
C LYS A 124 6.03 -15.43 -12.64
N PRO A 125 5.34 -16.54 -12.91
CA PRO A 125 3.90 -16.64 -12.73
C PRO A 125 3.48 -16.43 -11.27
N ILE A 126 2.40 -15.69 -11.05
CA ILE A 126 1.83 -15.44 -9.71
C ILE A 126 1.48 -16.74 -8.99
N THR A 127 1.04 -17.77 -9.75
CA THR A 127 0.69 -19.08 -9.20
C THR A 127 1.88 -19.84 -8.61
N ALA A 128 3.11 -19.54 -9.06
CA ALA A 128 4.34 -20.16 -8.58
C ALA A 128 4.96 -19.46 -7.37
N LEU A 129 4.35 -18.38 -6.87
CA LEU A 129 4.87 -17.60 -5.77
C LEU A 129 4.60 -18.25 -4.41
N SER A 130 5.58 -18.17 -3.51
CA SER A 130 5.37 -18.44 -2.09
C SER A 130 4.45 -17.38 -1.45
N GLY A 131 3.89 -17.70 -0.27
CA GLY A 131 3.06 -16.74 0.48
C GLY A 131 3.78 -15.42 0.73
N GLY A 132 5.06 -15.46 1.14
CA GLY A 132 5.87 -14.26 1.36
C GLY A 132 6.13 -13.45 0.09
N GLN A 133 6.35 -14.13 -1.06
CA GLN A 133 6.47 -13.44 -2.34
C GLN A 133 5.15 -12.77 -2.74
N LYS A 134 4.01 -13.42 -2.56
CA LYS A 134 2.69 -12.82 -2.80
C LYS A 134 2.45 -11.58 -1.95
N THR A 135 2.79 -11.64 -0.67
CA THR A 135 2.69 -10.47 0.22
C THR A 135 3.55 -9.31 -0.28
N ARG A 136 4.79 -9.57 -0.72
CA ARG A 136 5.67 -8.54 -1.29
C ARG A 136 5.12 -7.93 -2.58
N VAL A 137 4.56 -8.74 -3.48
CA VAL A 137 3.90 -8.25 -4.71
C VAL A 137 2.70 -7.36 -4.36
N SER A 138 1.85 -7.78 -3.43
CA SER A 138 0.68 -6.99 -3.00
C SER A 138 1.09 -5.68 -2.32
N LEU A 139 2.16 -5.70 -1.53
CA LEU A 139 2.74 -4.47 -0.98
C LEU A 139 3.25 -3.57 -2.12
N GLY A 140 3.88 -4.11 -3.13
CA GLY A 140 4.34 -3.37 -4.30
C GLY A 140 3.20 -2.66 -5.04
N LYS A 141 2.07 -3.35 -5.23
CA LYS A 141 0.85 -2.72 -5.79
C LYS A 141 0.42 -1.51 -4.95
N LEU A 142 0.40 -1.65 -3.63
CA LEU A 142 0.04 -0.56 -2.73
C LEU A 142 1.04 0.60 -2.75
N LEU A 143 2.33 0.31 -2.73
CA LEU A 143 3.38 1.35 -2.77
C LEU A 143 3.34 2.16 -4.06
N LEU A 144 2.99 1.53 -5.20
CA LEU A 144 2.82 2.23 -6.49
C LEU A 144 1.63 3.19 -6.51
N THR A 145 0.61 2.98 -5.67
CA THR A 145 -0.52 3.92 -5.54
C THR A 145 -0.19 5.13 -4.67
N LYS A 146 0.96 5.10 -3.96
CA LYS A 146 1.45 6.17 -3.07
C LYS A 146 0.36 6.71 -2.12
N PRO A 147 -0.38 5.86 -1.38
CA PRO A 147 -1.47 6.35 -0.53
C PRO A 147 -0.92 7.18 0.63
N ASP A 148 -1.71 8.11 1.16
CA ASP A 148 -1.33 8.90 2.33
C ASP A 148 -1.26 8.05 3.60
N ILE A 149 -2.10 7.01 3.66
CA ILE A 149 -2.23 6.12 4.81
C ILE A 149 -2.17 4.67 4.35
N LEU A 150 -1.28 3.88 4.94
CA LEU A 150 -1.21 2.42 4.79
C LEU A 150 -1.78 1.74 6.03
N LEU A 151 -2.75 0.85 5.81
CA LEU A 151 -3.29 -0.04 6.84
C LEU A 151 -2.86 -1.47 6.55
N LEU A 152 -2.11 -2.11 7.46
CA LEU A 152 -1.58 -3.45 7.26
C LEU A 152 -2.08 -4.40 8.36
N ASP A 153 -2.73 -5.50 7.98
CA ASP A 153 -3.25 -6.50 8.90
C ASP A 153 -2.33 -7.73 8.89
N GLU A 154 -1.57 -7.89 9.97
CA GLU A 154 -0.59 -8.98 10.16
C GLU A 154 0.38 -9.17 8.97
N PRO A 155 1.08 -8.09 8.53
CA PRO A 155 1.87 -8.13 7.30
C PRO A 155 3.10 -9.05 7.39
N THR A 156 3.48 -9.47 8.59
CA THR A 156 4.62 -10.36 8.85
C THR A 156 4.25 -11.84 8.87
N ASN A 157 2.96 -12.19 8.81
CA ASN A 157 2.51 -13.58 8.85
C ASN A 157 3.02 -14.37 7.64
N HIS A 158 3.54 -15.56 7.93
CA HIS A 158 4.09 -16.48 6.92
C HIS A 158 5.30 -15.95 6.13
N LEU A 159 5.91 -14.83 6.58
CA LEU A 159 7.14 -14.33 5.97
C LEU A 159 8.36 -15.02 6.57
N ASP A 160 9.31 -15.38 5.71
CA ASP A 160 10.67 -15.72 6.11
C ASP A 160 11.44 -14.46 6.59
N ILE A 161 12.60 -14.67 7.19
CA ILE A 161 13.41 -13.59 7.76
C ILE A 161 13.75 -12.53 6.70
N THR A 162 14.19 -12.97 5.52
CA THR A 162 14.56 -12.07 4.42
C THR A 162 13.37 -11.21 3.96
N SER A 163 12.18 -11.82 3.81
CA SER A 163 10.97 -11.10 3.44
C SER A 163 10.55 -10.08 4.51
N LYS A 164 10.74 -10.38 5.80
CA LYS A 164 10.50 -9.43 6.90
C LYS A 164 11.45 -8.24 6.84
N GLU A 165 12.75 -8.46 6.63
CA GLU A 165 13.74 -7.37 6.51
C GLU A 165 13.44 -6.45 5.31
N ILE A 166 12.98 -7.03 4.19
CA ILE A 166 12.55 -6.26 3.04
C ILE A 166 11.32 -5.41 3.37
N LEU A 167 10.33 -5.99 4.04
CA LEU A 167 9.13 -5.27 4.50
C LEU A 167 9.50 -4.12 5.45
N GLU A 168 10.36 -4.38 6.45
CA GLU A 168 10.88 -3.35 7.36
C GLU A 168 11.53 -2.20 6.61
N SER A 169 12.42 -2.52 5.66
CA SER A 169 13.10 -1.52 4.84
C SER A 169 12.12 -0.69 4.01
N ALA A 170 11.11 -1.32 3.42
CA ALA A 170 10.09 -0.64 2.63
C ALA A 170 9.25 0.32 3.47
N LEU A 171 8.81 -0.12 4.66
CA LEU A 171 8.00 0.71 5.57
C LEU A 171 8.80 1.87 6.18
N ASN A 172 10.08 1.66 6.51
CA ASN A 172 10.94 2.72 7.05
C ASN A 172 11.27 3.82 6.02
N ARG A 173 11.14 3.53 4.72
CA ARG A 173 11.30 4.50 3.62
C ARG A 173 10.00 5.18 3.23
N TYR A 174 8.88 4.63 3.67
CA TYR A 174 7.57 5.18 3.34
C TYR A 174 7.34 6.51 4.05
N THR A 175 6.90 7.53 3.31
CA THR A 175 6.76 8.91 3.82
C THR A 175 5.36 9.22 4.37
N GLY A 176 4.36 8.37 4.07
CA GLY A 176 3.00 8.49 4.59
C GLY A 176 2.84 7.90 6.00
N THR A 177 1.60 7.87 6.47
CA THR A 177 1.26 7.25 7.76
C THR A 177 1.07 5.74 7.58
N VAL A 178 1.70 4.95 8.44
CA VAL A 178 1.49 3.49 8.48
C VAL A 178 0.84 3.10 9.80
N LEU A 179 -0.31 2.44 9.72
CA LEU A 179 -0.94 1.79 10.86
C LEU A 179 -1.01 0.29 10.58
N TYR A 180 -0.44 -0.51 11.47
CA TYR A 180 -0.44 -1.95 11.29
C TYR A 180 -0.76 -2.70 12.58
N VAL A 181 -1.27 -3.92 12.40
CA VAL A 181 -1.40 -4.93 13.44
C VAL A 181 -0.31 -5.96 13.20
N SER A 182 0.48 -6.30 14.22
CA SER A 182 1.43 -7.40 14.16
C SER A 182 1.66 -8.01 15.55
N HIS A 183 1.98 -9.30 15.59
CA HIS A 183 2.43 -10.03 16.78
C HIS A 183 3.95 -10.21 16.82
N ASP A 184 4.64 -9.79 15.75
CA ASP A 184 6.09 -9.86 15.67
C ASP A 184 6.74 -8.70 16.42
N ARG A 185 7.20 -8.98 17.63
CA ARG A 185 7.80 -7.97 18.52
C ARG A 185 9.05 -7.33 17.92
N TYR A 186 9.86 -8.12 17.22
CA TYR A 186 11.07 -7.61 16.58
C TYR A 186 10.73 -6.62 15.47
N PHE A 187 9.80 -7.00 14.61
CA PHE A 187 9.31 -6.12 13.56
C PHE A 187 8.73 -4.83 14.11
N ILE A 188 7.86 -4.91 15.14
CA ILE A 188 7.27 -3.74 15.79
C ILE A 188 8.37 -2.83 16.35
N ASN A 189 9.37 -3.40 17.02
CA ASN A 189 10.45 -2.63 17.64
C ASN A 189 11.28 -1.85 16.62
N ARG A 190 11.44 -2.36 15.40
CA ARG A 190 12.25 -1.75 14.34
C ARG A 190 11.49 -0.74 13.47
N THR A 191 10.18 -0.81 13.45
CA THR A 191 9.36 -0.01 12.53
C THR A 191 8.42 0.97 13.23
N ALA A 192 7.96 0.65 14.44
CA ALA A 192 7.00 1.50 15.14
C ALA A 192 7.67 2.71 15.79
N THR A 193 7.07 3.87 15.57
CA THR A 193 7.37 5.13 16.27
C THR A 193 6.33 5.44 17.35
N ARG A 194 5.20 4.71 17.34
CA ARG A 194 4.09 4.84 18.25
C ARG A 194 3.39 3.51 18.41
N ILE A 195 3.00 3.18 19.63
CA ILE A 195 2.23 1.98 19.97
C ILE A 195 0.86 2.38 20.49
N LEU A 196 -0.19 1.82 19.90
CA LEU A 196 -1.55 1.88 20.42
C LEU A 196 -1.87 0.52 21.05
N ASP A 197 -1.99 0.49 22.37
CA ASP A 197 -2.37 -0.74 23.10
C ASP A 197 -3.90 -0.77 23.29
N LEU A 198 -4.54 -1.76 22.68
CA LEU A 198 -5.97 -1.99 22.79
C LEU A 198 -6.23 -2.97 23.94
N THR A 199 -6.69 -2.43 25.07
CA THR A 199 -6.97 -3.19 26.28
C THR A 199 -8.35 -2.80 26.82
N ASN A 200 -9.21 -3.79 27.08
CA ASN A 200 -10.56 -3.60 27.62
C ASN A 200 -11.41 -2.56 26.85
N GLY A 201 -11.32 -2.59 25.51
CA GLY A 201 -12.06 -1.65 24.62
C GLY A 201 -11.54 -0.21 24.63
N SER A 202 -10.41 0.06 25.27
CA SER A 202 -9.80 1.38 25.31
C SER A 202 -8.41 1.37 24.70
N PHE A 203 -8.00 2.50 24.12
CA PHE A 203 -6.64 2.70 23.60
C PHE A 203 -5.76 3.44 24.59
N ILE A 204 -4.59 2.87 24.86
CA ILE A 204 -3.50 3.56 25.54
C ILE A 204 -2.41 3.85 24.50
N ASN A 205 -1.99 5.11 24.43
CA ASN A 205 -1.02 5.58 23.45
C ASN A 205 0.37 5.72 24.07
N TYR A 206 1.36 5.05 23.49
CA TYR A 206 2.77 5.16 23.86
C TYR A 206 3.57 5.71 22.67
N ILE A 207 4.26 6.83 22.87
CA ILE A 207 5.11 7.45 21.87
C ILE A 207 6.51 6.85 21.99
N GLY A 208 6.83 5.87 21.14
CA GLY A 208 8.09 5.14 21.14
C GLY A 208 7.95 3.77 20.46
N ASN A 209 9.03 3.01 20.51
CA ASN A 209 9.10 1.64 19.99
C ASN A 209 8.52 0.61 20.98
N TYR A 210 8.67 -0.68 20.65
CA TYR A 210 8.12 -1.78 21.47
C TYR A 210 8.80 -1.90 22.84
N ASP A 211 10.12 -1.67 22.93
CA ASP A 211 10.86 -1.74 24.20
C ASP A 211 10.41 -0.64 25.14
N TYR A 212 10.24 0.59 24.65
CA TYR A 212 9.69 1.71 25.42
C TYR A 212 8.26 1.42 25.93
N TYR A 213 7.43 0.83 25.08
CA TYR A 213 6.08 0.42 25.46
C TYR A 213 6.10 -0.57 26.63
N LEU A 214 6.97 -1.61 26.60
CA LEU A 214 7.08 -2.59 27.67
C LEU A 214 7.52 -1.94 28.97
N GLU A 215 8.56 -1.11 28.95
CA GLU A 215 9.05 -0.38 30.13
C GLU A 215 7.94 0.45 30.79
N LYS A 216 7.18 1.20 29.99
CA LYS A 216 6.11 2.06 30.52
C LYS A 216 4.91 1.27 31.02
N LYS A 217 4.56 0.17 30.35
CA LYS A 217 3.47 -0.72 30.78
C LYS A 217 3.77 -1.33 32.15
N GLU A 218 4.96 -1.88 32.34
CA GLU A 218 5.38 -2.44 33.66
C GLU A 218 5.38 -1.37 34.77
N THR A 219 5.81 -0.15 34.44
CA THR A 219 5.83 0.95 35.42
C THR A 219 4.41 1.35 35.82
N ASN A 220 3.48 1.42 34.88
CA ASN A 220 2.08 1.73 35.15
C ASN A 220 1.40 0.63 35.96
N GLU A 221 1.63 -0.64 35.63
CA GLU A 221 1.07 -1.76 36.38
C GLU A 221 1.57 -1.78 37.84
N ARG A 222 2.83 -1.44 38.11
CA ARG A 222 3.39 -1.32 39.47
C ARG A 222 2.85 -0.10 40.23
N ALA A 223 2.40 0.93 39.56
CA ALA A 223 1.82 2.12 40.19
C ALA A 223 0.36 1.91 40.67
N TYR A 224 -0.28 0.83 40.25
CA TYR A 224 -1.64 0.46 40.65
C TYR A 224 -1.68 -0.74 41.64
N LEU A 225 -0.52 -1.27 42.08
CA LEU A 225 -0.36 -2.26 43.13
C LEU A 225 0.13 -1.58 44.42
#